data_3dd5d74a224c08f32edb9f01a6f3e43b
#
_entry.id   3dd5d74a224c08f32edb9f01a6f3e43b
#
_cell.length_a   1.000
_cell.length_b   1.000
_cell.length_c   1.000
_cell.angle_alpha   90.00
_cell.angle_beta   90.00
_cell.angle_gamma   90.00
#
_symmetry.space_group_name_H-M   'P 1'
#
loop_
_entity.id
_entity.type
_entity.pdbx_description
1 polymer ?
#
loop_
_entity_poly.entity_id
_entity_poly.type
_entity_poly.pdbx_seq_one_letter_code
_entity_poly.pdbx_strand_id
1 'polypeptide(L)'
;MKKHTYLIVDTETTKYQTVADFGAVIMTRDGTIIEQFGAMVGGHFGKMPLFSDPKADPSAFWSEQSAQRRAKHYDDMLESGERSISSPALINKWLERVRGQHDPILTAYNIAFDFGKCRNTKINLGIFSSRFCLMKAAKRHFVNEDYMRFCVENSRLTPTGLASTTADSMATYIVGNDLAPEPHTALEDARDYEAPILAHILRNLSRKKLLDASRY
;
A
#
# COMPACT_ATOMS: atom_id res chain seq x y z
N MET A 1 -11.65 -1.21 27.07
CA MET A 1 -11.48 -2.00 25.82
C MET A 1 -10.24 -1.49 25.10
N LYS A 2 -9.24 -2.36 24.80
CA LYS A 2 -8.10 -1.97 23.95
C LYS A 2 -8.64 -1.54 22.58
N LYS A 3 -8.40 -0.29 22.17
CA LYS A 3 -8.75 0.16 20.82
C LYS A 3 -7.86 -0.63 19.85
N HIS A 4 -8.45 -1.38 18.93
CA HIS A 4 -7.69 -2.07 17.91
C HIS A 4 -7.09 -1.04 16.95
N THR A 5 -5.80 -1.19 16.70
CA THR A 5 -5.05 -0.45 15.69
C THR A 5 -4.78 -1.33 14.47
N TYR A 6 -4.49 -0.70 13.36
CA TYR A 6 -4.20 -1.34 12.08
C TYR A 6 -2.89 -0.80 11.57
N LEU A 7 -2.04 -1.69 11.07
CA LEU A 7 -0.80 -1.35 10.38
C LEU A 7 -1.02 -1.64 8.89
N ILE A 8 -1.00 -0.59 8.10
CA ILE A 8 -1.05 -0.66 6.64
C ILE A 8 0.40 -0.59 6.17
N VAL A 9 0.80 -1.49 5.28
CA VAL A 9 2.13 -1.52 4.68
C VAL A 9 1.98 -1.55 3.17
N ASP A 10 2.72 -0.69 2.49
CA ASP A 10 2.91 -0.73 1.05
C ASP A 10 4.39 -0.78 0.69
N THR A 11 4.72 -1.34 -0.49
CA THR A 11 6.10 -1.49 -0.93
C THR A 11 6.26 -1.23 -2.43
N GLU A 12 7.18 -0.33 -2.77
CA GLU A 12 7.68 -0.21 -4.12
C GLU A 12 8.94 -1.07 -4.32
N THR A 13 9.07 -1.64 -5.51
CA THR A 13 10.04 -2.73 -5.69
C THR A 13 11.10 -2.45 -6.73
N THR A 14 12.23 -3.15 -6.56
CA THR A 14 13.26 -3.26 -7.58
C THR A 14 12.91 -4.33 -8.63
N LYS A 15 13.60 -4.29 -9.76
CA LYS A 15 13.53 -5.34 -10.80
C LYS A 15 13.84 -6.75 -10.27
N TYR A 16 14.59 -6.85 -9.17
CA TYR A 16 14.96 -8.13 -8.53
C TYR A 16 14.00 -8.56 -7.42
N GLN A 17 12.79 -8.01 -7.40
CA GLN A 17 11.74 -8.43 -6.47
C GLN A 17 12.06 -8.14 -4.98
N THR A 18 12.92 -7.16 -4.73
CA THR A 18 13.22 -6.65 -3.38
C THR A 18 12.56 -5.29 -3.18
N VAL A 19 12.37 -4.87 -1.95
CA VAL A 19 11.79 -3.56 -1.60
C VAL A 19 12.79 -2.45 -1.87
N ALA A 20 12.40 -1.45 -2.65
CA ALA A 20 13.15 -0.21 -2.89
C ALA A 20 12.66 0.92 -1.97
N ASP A 21 11.34 1.07 -1.82
CA ASP A 21 10.69 2.00 -0.89
C ASP A 21 9.72 1.23 0.01
N PHE A 22 9.75 1.52 1.30
CA PHE A 22 8.90 0.92 2.33
C PHE A 22 8.06 2.00 2.99
N GLY A 23 6.75 1.85 2.93
CA GLY A 23 5.77 2.72 3.56
C GLY A 23 4.94 1.98 4.60
N ALA A 24 4.63 2.64 5.70
CA ALA A 24 3.78 2.07 6.73
C ALA A 24 2.99 3.14 7.49
N VAL A 25 1.73 2.87 7.74
CA VAL A 25 0.81 3.76 8.46
C VAL A 25 0.12 2.98 9.57
N ILE A 26 0.13 3.52 10.78
CA ILE A 26 -0.64 2.99 11.91
C ILE A 26 -1.86 3.88 12.09
N MET A 27 -3.03 3.26 12.04
CA MET A 27 -4.30 3.97 12.24
C MET A 27 -5.21 3.28 13.25
N THR A 28 -6.08 4.05 13.84
CA THR A 28 -7.18 3.57 14.68
C THR A 28 -8.38 3.18 13.82
N ARG A 29 -9.36 2.53 14.44
CA ARG A 29 -10.58 2.09 13.74
C ARG A 29 -11.40 3.25 13.13
N ASP A 30 -11.34 4.43 13.69
CA ASP A 30 -12.05 5.61 13.20
C ASP A 30 -11.35 6.33 12.05
N GLY A 31 -10.17 5.83 11.64
CA GLY A 31 -9.38 6.38 10.52
C GLY A 31 -8.29 7.37 10.94
N THR A 32 -8.14 7.63 12.25
CA THR A 32 -7.09 8.54 12.74
C THR A 32 -5.73 7.88 12.60
N ILE A 33 -4.82 8.49 11.84
CA ILE A 33 -3.43 8.08 11.73
C ILE A 33 -2.69 8.53 13.01
N ILE A 34 -2.04 7.58 13.69
CA ILE A 34 -1.32 7.82 14.94
C ILE A 34 0.20 7.77 14.77
N GLU A 35 0.68 7.07 13.76
CA GLU A 35 2.09 7.02 13.40
C GLU A 35 2.25 6.62 11.93
N GLN A 36 3.32 7.09 11.31
CA GLN A 36 3.69 6.70 9.95
C GLN A 36 5.21 6.56 9.82
N PHE A 37 5.65 5.77 8.86
CA PHE A 37 7.06 5.54 8.56
C PHE A 37 7.23 5.34 7.05
N GLY A 38 8.18 6.05 6.45
CA GLY A 38 8.56 5.89 5.05
C GLY A 38 10.07 5.95 4.89
N ALA A 39 10.65 5.00 4.14
CA ALA A 39 12.09 4.98 3.93
C ALA A 39 12.48 4.25 2.64
N MET A 40 13.45 4.80 1.92
CA MET A 40 14.19 4.08 0.90
C MET A 40 15.03 2.97 1.55
N VAL A 41 15.00 1.77 0.99
CA VAL A 41 15.63 0.60 1.62
C VAL A 41 17.10 0.51 1.25
N GLY A 42 17.96 0.79 2.21
CA GLY A 42 19.42 0.76 2.05
C GLY A 42 19.93 -0.60 1.61
N GLY A 43 20.81 -0.60 0.61
CA GLY A 43 21.35 -1.81 -0.03
C GLY A 43 20.52 -2.32 -1.23
N HIS A 44 19.32 -1.77 -1.44
CA HIS A 44 18.41 -2.09 -2.55
C HIS A 44 18.12 -0.86 -3.40
N PHE A 45 17.58 0.20 -2.81
CA PHE A 45 17.38 1.48 -3.50
C PHE A 45 18.73 2.05 -3.98
N GLY A 46 18.76 2.59 -5.21
CA GLY A 46 19.94 3.18 -5.83
C GLY A 46 21.01 2.17 -6.29
N LYS A 47 20.99 0.92 -5.78
CA LYS A 47 21.89 -0.16 -6.23
C LYS A 47 21.25 -1.09 -7.25
N MET A 48 19.92 -1.15 -7.26
CA MET A 48 19.13 -1.97 -8.15
C MET A 48 18.10 -1.10 -8.85
N PRO A 49 17.88 -1.29 -10.18
CA PRO A 49 16.85 -0.55 -10.89
C PRO A 49 15.46 -0.78 -10.26
N LEU A 50 14.61 0.24 -10.24
CA LEU A 50 13.20 0.09 -9.91
C LEU A 50 12.54 -0.87 -10.89
N PHE A 51 11.47 -1.51 -10.42
CA PHE A 51 10.71 -2.41 -11.28
C PHE A 51 10.19 -1.69 -12.52
N SER A 52 10.43 -2.29 -13.67
CA SER A 52 9.88 -1.90 -14.97
C SER A 52 9.71 -3.12 -15.85
N ASP A 53 8.74 -3.04 -16.76
CA ASP A 53 8.57 -4.00 -17.86
C ASP A 53 9.03 -3.31 -19.17
N PRO A 54 10.09 -3.78 -19.82
CA PRO A 54 10.60 -3.19 -21.06
C PRO A 54 9.63 -3.34 -22.26
N LYS A 55 8.59 -4.19 -22.13
CA LYS A 55 7.56 -4.39 -23.13
C LYS A 55 6.30 -3.56 -22.87
N ALA A 56 6.24 -2.87 -21.73
CA ALA A 56 5.09 -2.05 -21.40
C ALA A 56 4.99 -0.82 -22.29
N ASP A 57 3.76 -0.37 -22.54
CA ASP A 57 3.52 0.92 -23.18
C ASP A 57 4.23 2.04 -22.38
N PRO A 58 4.91 2.99 -23.05
CA PRO A 58 5.61 4.09 -22.37
C PRO A 58 4.76 4.90 -21.40
N SER A 59 3.44 4.96 -21.61
CA SER A 59 2.49 5.61 -20.71
C SER A 59 2.12 4.75 -19.50
N ALA A 60 2.38 3.45 -19.54
CA ALA A 60 2.03 2.56 -18.43
C ALA A 60 2.91 2.81 -17.20
N PHE A 61 2.34 2.65 -16.02
CA PHE A 61 3.05 2.81 -14.75
C PHE A 61 4.33 1.95 -14.67
N TRP A 62 4.28 0.71 -15.14
CA TRP A 62 5.43 -0.22 -15.12
C TRP A 62 6.37 -0.08 -16.31
N SER A 63 6.27 0.98 -17.10
CA SER A 63 7.21 1.26 -18.19
C SER A 63 8.59 1.69 -17.65
N GLU A 64 9.64 1.56 -18.47
CA GLU A 64 10.98 2.05 -18.14
C GLU A 64 11.00 3.57 -17.93
N GLN A 65 10.24 4.32 -18.73
CA GLN A 65 10.12 5.77 -18.59
C GLN A 65 9.47 6.16 -17.26
N SER A 66 8.45 5.43 -16.83
CA SER A 66 7.82 5.65 -15.53
C SER A 66 8.79 5.32 -14.39
N ALA A 67 9.55 4.23 -14.49
CA ALA A 67 10.57 3.88 -13.50
C ALA A 67 11.66 4.97 -13.37
N GLN A 68 12.08 5.57 -14.50
CA GLN A 68 13.03 6.70 -14.48
C GLN A 68 12.45 7.95 -13.80
N ARG A 69 11.18 8.30 -14.09
CA ARG A 69 10.50 9.42 -13.40
C ARG A 69 10.38 9.19 -11.90
N ARG A 70 10.02 7.98 -11.49
CA ARG A 70 9.95 7.60 -10.06
C ARG A 70 11.32 7.66 -9.39
N ALA A 71 12.38 7.18 -10.05
CA ALA A 71 13.74 7.27 -9.52
C ALA A 71 14.14 8.73 -9.26
N LYS A 72 13.88 9.64 -10.23
CA LYS A 72 14.14 11.06 -10.03
C LYS A 72 13.30 11.65 -8.88
N HIS A 73 12.03 11.31 -8.79
CA HIS A 73 11.18 11.77 -7.68
C HIS A 73 11.72 11.31 -6.32
N TYR A 74 12.21 10.09 -6.22
CA TYR A 74 12.86 9.60 -5.01
C TYR A 74 14.14 10.33 -4.66
N ASP A 75 14.95 10.71 -5.66
CA ASP A 75 16.15 11.52 -5.44
C ASP A 75 15.76 12.90 -4.89
N ASP A 76 14.73 13.54 -5.47
CA ASP A 76 14.18 14.81 -5.00
C ASP A 76 13.67 14.70 -3.53
N MET A 77 13.00 13.61 -3.16
CA MET A 77 12.52 13.34 -1.78
C MET A 77 13.69 13.15 -0.79
N LEU A 78 14.78 12.53 -1.22
CA LEU A 78 15.98 12.37 -0.39
C LEU A 78 16.70 13.71 -0.20
N GLU A 79 16.82 14.50 -1.26
CA GLU A 79 17.47 15.82 -1.20
C GLU A 79 16.68 16.81 -0.33
N SER A 80 15.34 16.76 -0.38
CA SER A 80 14.48 17.61 0.46
C SER A 80 14.39 17.13 1.92
N GLY A 81 14.85 15.92 2.22
CA GLY A 81 14.71 15.30 3.54
C GLY A 81 13.32 14.75 3.83
N GLU A 82 12.43 14.70 2.85
CA GLU A 82 11.09 14.09 2.96
C GLU A 82 11.18 12.57 3.15
N ARG A 83 12.22 11.97 2.61
CA ARG A 83 12.57 10.56 2.81
C ARG A 83 14.00 10.43 3.31
N SER A 84 14.25 9.32 4.00
CA SER A 84 15.60 8.91 4.41
C SER A 84 15.89 7.48 3.95
N ILE A 85 17.16 7.11 3.95
CA ILE A 85 17.57 5.73 3.70
C ILE A 85 17.64 4.99 5.02
N SER A 86 16.93 3.85 5.10
CA SER A 86 16.97 2.97 6.26
C SER A 86 17.37 1.55 5.88
N SER A 87 18.19 0.92 6.71
CA SER A 87 18.50 -0.50 6.51
C SER A 87 17.31 -1.40 6.87
N PRO A 88 17.20 -2.62 6.30
CA PRO A 88 16.19 -3.58 6.73
C PRO A 88 16.19 -3.85 8.24
N ALA A 89 17.36 -3.78 8.89
CA ALA A 89 17.48 -3.95 10.34
C ALA A 89 16.81 -2.81 11.12
N LEU A 90 16.93 -1.55 10.65
CA LEU A 90 16.25 -0.40 11.27
C LEU A 90 14.74 -0.46 11.05
N ILE A 91 14.30 -0.86 9.86
CA ILE A 91 12.87 -1.10 9.58
C ILE A 91 12.31 -2.16 10.52
N ASN A 92 13.02 -3.29 10.69
CA ASN A 92 12.61 -4.35 11.62
C ASN A 92 12.54 -3.86 13.07
N LYS A 93 13.49 -3.04 13.50
CA LYS A 93 13.45 -2.41 14.83
C LYS A 93 12.19 -1.56 15.02
N TRP A 94 11.83 -0.77 14.00
CA TRP A 94 10.61 0.02 14.01
C TRP A 94 9.36 -0.90 14.10
N LEU A 95 9.29 -1.94 13.27
CA LEU A 95 8.18 -2.90 13.28
C LEU A 95 8.03 -3.62 14.62
N GLU A 96 9.14 -4.04 15.26
CA GLU A 96 9.13 -4.65 16.59
C GLU A 96 8.61 -3.70 17.67
N ARG A 97 9.04 -2.43 17.64
CA ARG A 97 8.53 -1.39 18.53
C ARG A 97 7.01 -1.19 18.35
N VAL A 98 6.56 -1.05 17.10
CA VAL A 98 5.15 -0.90 16.76
C VAL A 98 4.33 -2.09 17.26
N ARG A 99 4.82 -3.31 17.05
CA ARG A 99 4.18 -4.52 17.57
C ARG A 99 4.04 -4.48 19.09
N GLY A 100 5.11 -4.09 19.80
CA GLY A 100 5.11 -4.02 21.25
C GLY A 100 4.19 -2.97 21.83
N GLN A 101 4.08 -1.80 21.16
CA GLN A 101 3.29 -0.67 21.63
C GLN A 101 1.81 -0.77 21.26
N HIS A 102 1.50 -1.21 20.04
CA HIS A 102 0.16 -1.12 19.48
C HIS A 102 -0.51 -2.47 19.23
N ASP A 103 0.27 -3.56 19.06
CA ASP A 103 -0.23 -4.90 18.67
C ASP A 103 -1.24 -4.82 17.51
N PRO A 104 -0.88 -4.18 16.38
CA PRO A 104 -1.83 -3.87 15.33
C PRO A 104 -2.19 -5.10 14.50
N ILE A 105 -3.33 -5.02 13.82
CA ILE A 105 -3.69 -5.95 12.75
C ILE A 105 -2.98 -5.49 11.48
N LEU A 106 -2.10 -6.32 10.92
CA LEU A 106 -1.37 -6.01 9.69
C LEU A 106 -2.26 -6.13 8.46
N THR A 107 -2.13 -5.19 7.53
CA THR A 107 -2.75 -5.26 6.20
C THR A 107 -1.88 -4.61 5.14
N ALA A 108 -2.18 -4.90 3.87
CA ALA A 108 -1.65 -4.26 2.67
C ALA A 108 -2.65 -4.46 1.54
N TYR A 109 -2.58 -3.63 0.51
CA TYR A 109 -3.39 -3.82 -0.69
C TYR A 109 -2.78 -4.91 -1.57
N ASN A 110 -3.18 -6.14 -1.45
CA ASN A 110 -2.53 -7.36 -1.96
C ASN A 110 -1.37 -7.84 -1.07
N ILE A 111 -1.65 -8.04 0.20
CA ILE A 111 -0.68 -8.40 1.24
C ILE A 111 0.30 -9.54 0.89
N ALA A 112 -0.08 -10.47 0.01
CA ALA A 112 0.80 -11.56 -0.41
C ALA A 112 2.01 -11.05 -1.21
N PHE A 113 1.82 -9.97 -2.00
CA PHE A 113 2.88 -9.30 -2.73
C PHE A 113 3.88 -8.68 -1.76
N ASP A 114 3.42 -7.81 -0.87
CA ASP A 114 4.27 -7.08 0.09
C ASP A 114 5.01 -8.03 1.03
N PHE A 115 4.33 -9.07 1.50
CA PHE A 115 4.95 -10.12 2.30
C PHE A 115 6.11 -10.81 1.58
N GLY A 116 5.92 -11.13 0.30
CA GLY A 116 6.95 -11.74 -0.54
C GLY A 116 8.17 -10.83 -0.73
N LYS A 117 7.94 -9.55 -1.05
CA LYS A 117 8.99 -8.55 -1.28
C LYS A 117 9.75 -8.23 0.00
N CYS A 118 9.04 -8.04 1.11
CA CYS A 118 9.63 -7.83 2.42
C CYS A 118 10.51 -9.01 2.85
N ARG A 119 10.06 -10.25 2.65
CA ARG A 119 10.85 -11.45 2.92
C ARG A 119 12.15 -11.48 2.11
N ASN A 120 12.09 -11.19 0.80
CA ASN A 120 13.26 -11.14 -0.06
C ASN A 120 14.27 -10.06 0.37
N THR A 121 13.79 -9.03 1.08
CA THR A 121 14.58 -7.89 1.56
C THR A 121 15.00 -8.05 3.04
N LYS A 122 14.62 -9.16 3.70
CA LYS A 122 14.83 -9.39 5.15
C LYS A 122 14.06 -8.41 6.05
N ILE A 123 12.96 -7.85 5.56
CA ILE A 123 11.99 -7.11 6.37
C ILE A 123 10.96 -8.11 6.88
N ASN A 124 10.79 -8.19 8.20
CA ASN A 124 10.03 -9.27 8.85
C ASN A 124 8.60 -8.86 9.22
N LEU A 125 7.68 -8.95 8.29
CA LEU A 125 6.25 -8.78 8.57
C LEU A 125 5.62 -9.98 9.30
N GLY A 126 6.33 -11.11 9.40
CA GLY A 126 5.86 -12.33 10.07
C GLY A 126 5.69 -12.20 11.59
N ILE A 127 6.20 -11.13 12.19
CA ILE A 127 6.02 -10.86 13.64
C ILE A 127 4.57 -10.50 14.01
N PHE A 128 3.73 -10.10 13.03
CA PHE A 128 2.32 -9.78 13.26
C PHE A 128 1.45 -11.03 13.10
N SER A 129 0.84 -11.47 14.20
CA SER A 129 0.02 -12.69 14.24
C SER A 129 -1.34 -12.53 13.57
N SER A 130 -1.91 -11.33 13.63
CA SER A 130 -3.21 -10.99 13.00
C SER A 130 -2.98 -10.19 11.74
N ARG A 131 -3.52 -10.67 10.62
CA ARG A 131 -3.37 -10.01 9.32
C ARG A 131 -4.52 -10.31 8.38
N PHE A 132 -4.75 -9.44 7.40
CA PHE A 132 -5.72 -9.64 6.31
C PHE A 132 -5.30 -8.92 5.03
N CYS A 133 -5.93 -9.26 3.91
CA CYS A 133 -5.70 -8.62 2.62
C CYS A 133 -6.74 -7.51 2.41
N LEU A 134 -6.29 -6.24 2.35
CA LEU A 134 -7.18 -5.10 2.16
C LEU A 134 -7.90 -5.16 0.81
N MET A 135 -7.21 -5.53 -0.27
CA MET A 135 -7.81 -5.68 -1.59
C MET A 135 -8.97 -6.68 -1.59
N LYS A 136 -8.82 -7.84 -0.93
CA LYS A 136 -9.90 -8.83 -0.85
C LYS A 136 -11.09 -8.32 -0.04
N ALA A 137 -10.83 -7.65 1.07
CA ALA A 137 -11.86 -7.03 1.89
C ALA A 137 -12.60 -5.92 1.11
N ALA A 138 -11.84 -5.07 0.40
CA ALA A 138 -12.37 -4.00 -0.43
C ALA A 138 -13.25 -4.55 -1.58
N LYS A 139 -12.76 -5.55 -2.32
CA LYS A 139 -13.54 -6.21 -3.39
C LYS A 139 -14.89 -6.71 -2.88
N ARG A 140 -14.92 -7.37 -1.74
CA ARG A 140 -16.17 -7.88 -1.16
C ARG A 140 -17.11 -6.80 -0.66
N HIS A 141 -16.57 -5.65 -0.26
CA HIS A 141 -17.36 -4.57 0.33
C HIS A 141 -17.88 -3.60 -0.72
N PHE A 142 -17.06 -3.28 -1.73
CA PHE A 142 -17.36 -2.21 -2.69
C PHE A 142 -17.91 -2.71 -4.02
N VAL A 143 -17.51 -3.88 -4.52
CA VAL A 143 -17.91 -4.32 -5.87
C VAL A 143 -19.39 -4.70 -5.89
N ASN A 144 -20.21 -3.70 -6.17
CA ASN A 144 -21.65 -3.75 -6.32
C ASN A 144 -22.08 -2.94 -7.55
N GLU A 145 -23.38 -2.79 -7.78
CA GLU A 145 -23.92 -2.06 -8.92
C GLU A 145 -23.52 -0.56 -8.94
N ASP A 146 -23.48 0.09 -7.78
CA ASP A 146 -23.09 1.50 -7.69
C ASP A 146 -21.61 1.70 -8.00
N TYR A 147 -20.75 0.82 -7.51
CA TYR A 147 -19.32 0.85 -7.86
C TYR A 147 -19.08 0.55 -9.34
N MET A 148 -19.82 -0.41 -9.92
CA MET A 148 -19.74 -0.69 -11.34
C MET A 148 -20.15 0.54 -12.16
N ARG A 149 -21.24 1.22 -11.80
CA ARG A 149 -21.69 2.44 -12.45
C ARG A 149 -20.62 3.54 -12.39
N PHE A 150 -20.04 3.77 -11.19
CA PHE A 150 -18.92 4.68 -11.02
C PHE A 150 -17.74 4.34 -11.95
N CYS A 151 -17.36 3.06 -12.06
CA CYS A 151 -16.27 2.64 -12.94
C CYS A 151 -16.57 2.89 -14.42
N VAL A 152 -17.81 2.70 -14.86
CA VAL A 152 -18.25 3.01 -16.24
C VAL A 152 -18.16 4.51 -16.49
N GLU A 153 -18.75 5.33 -15.61
CA GLU A 153 -18.82 6.79 -15.77
C GLU A 153 -17.43 7.45 -15.73
N ASN A 154 -16.47 6.86 -15.00
CA ASN A 154 -15.13 7.41 -14.83
C ASN A 154 -14.04 6.66 -15.65
N SER A 155 -14.43 5.85 -16.63
CA SER A 155 -13.50 5.09 -17.49
C SER A 155 -12.51 4.20 -16.70
N ARG A 156 -12.96 3.64 -15.57
CA ARG A 156 -12.17 2.77 -14.67
C ARG A 156 -12.52 1.29 -14.86
N LEU A 157 -12.61 0.86 -16.11
CA LEU A 157 -12.81 -0.56 -16.45
C LEU A 157 -11.48 -1.22 -16.81
N THR A 158 -11.39 -2.52 -16.53
CA THR A 158 -10.32 -3.37 -17.04
C THR A 158 -10.45 -3.54 -18.55
N PRO A 159 -9.41 -3.99 -19.28
CA PRO A 159 -9.52 -4.31 -20.71
C PRO A 159 -10.62 -5.33 -21.05
N THR A 160 -11.05 -6.14 -20.07
CA THR A 160 -12.13 -7.12 -20.21
C THR A 160 -13.51 -6.57 -19.81
N GLY A 161 -13.63 -5.27 -19.55
CA GLY A 161 -14.90 -4.61 -19.21
C GLY A 161 -15.36 -4.80 -17.76
N LEU A 162 -14.52 -5.34 -16.87
CA LEU A 162 -14.84 -5.46 -15.44
C LEU A 162 -14.46 -4.16 -14.71
N ALA A 163 -15.13 -3.88 -13.59
CA ALA A 163 -14.74 -2.77 -12.71
C ALA A 163 -13.30 -2.92 -12.25
N SER A 164 -12.51 -1.85 -12.37
CA SER A 164 -11.16 -1.79 -11.82
C SER A 164 -11.22 -1.97 -10.30
N THR A 165 -10.30 -2.74 -9.76
CA THR A 165 -10.18 -2.98 -8.31
C THR A 165 -8.80 -2.60 -7.80
N THR A 166 -8.14 -1.61 -8.45
CA THR A 166 -6.91 -0.99 -7.95
C THR A 166 -7.18 -0.13 -6.72
N ALA A 167 -6.15 0.14 -5.92
CA ALA A 167 -6.26 1.03 -4.77
C ALA A 167 -6.73 2.42 -5.22
N ASP A 168 -6.14 2.97 -6.28
CA ASP A 168 -6.53 4.24 -6.89
C ASP A 168 -8.03 4.29 -7.24
N SER A 169 -8.57 3.27 -7.93
CA SER A 169 -9.99 3.27 -8.31
C SER A 169 -10.93 3.24 -7.10
N MET A 170 -10.58 2.44 -6.08
CA MET A 170 -11.40 2.33 -4.88
C MET A 170 -11.27 3.55 -3.96
N ALA A 171 -10.08 4.11 -3.82
CA ALA A 171 -9.88 5.35 -3.07
C ALA A 171 -10.63 6.52 -3.71
N THR A 172 -10.55 6.65 -5.06
CA THR A 172 -11.30 7.69 -5.78
C THR A 172 -12.81 7.56 -5.58
N TYR A 173 -13.35 6.33 -5.59
CA TYR A 173 -14.78 6.11 -5.30
C TYR A 173 -15.20 6.59 -3.90
N ILE A 174 -14.30 6.49 -2.92
CA ILE A 174 -14.58 6.84 -1.51
C ILE A 174 -14.36 8.31 -1.24
N VAL A 175 -13.26 8.86 -1.74
CA VAL A 175 -12.79 10.23 -1.46
C VAL A 175 -13.40 11.23 -2.43
N GLY A 176 -13.59 10.84 -3.69
CA GLY A 176 -14.08 11.68 -4.78
C GLY A 176 -13.04 11.85 -5.89
N ASN A 177 -13.49 12.43 -7.01
CA ASN A 177 -12.67 12.61 -8.22
C ASN A 177 -11.55 13.66 -8.05
N ASP A 178 -11.55 14.43 -6.97
CA ASP A 178 -10.49 15.40 -6.65
C ASP A 178 -9.23 14.73 -6.04
N LEU A 179 -9.29 13.41 -5.78
CA LEU A 179 -8.10 12.67 -5.35
C LEU A 179 -7.04 12.73 -6.45
N ALA A 180 -5.84 13.20 -6.10
CA ALA A 180 -4.70 13.22 -7.02
C ALA A 180 -4.41 11.80 -7.55
N PRO A 181 -3.81 11.63 -8.72
CA PRO A 181 -3.35 10.31 -9.17
C PRO A 181 -2.36 9.68 -8.19
N GLU A 182 -2.45 8.37 -8.01
CA GLU A 182 -1.56 7.59 -7.13
C GLU A 182 -0.08 7.85 -7.49
N PRO A 183 0.74 8.35 -6.54
CA PRO A 183 2.13 8.74 -6.84
C PRO A 183 3.06 7.55 -7.00
N HIS A 184 2.63 6.38 -6.54
CA HIS A 184 3.43 5.16 -6.48
C HIS A 184 4.71 5.35 -5.65
N THR A 185 4.50 5.87 -4.47
CA THR A 185 5.47 5.97 -3.39
C THR A 185 4.86 5.34 -2.13
N ALA A 186 5.58 4.38 -1.54
CA ALA A 186 4.99 3.45 -0.59
C ALA A 186 4.28 4.10 0.62
N LEU A 187 4.81 5.19 1.17
CA LEU A 187 4.15 5.85 2.31
C LEU A 187 2.88 6.59 1.89
N GLU A 188 2.94 7.32 0.77
CA GLU A 188 1.80 8.09 0.25
C GLU A 188 0.68 7.14 -0.17
N ASP A 189 1.01 6.02 -0.82
CA ASP A 189 0.02 5.02 -1.24
C ASP A 189 -0.66 4.39 -0.01
N ALA A 190 0.11 3.99 1.00
CA ALA A 190 -0.45 3.49 2.26
C ALA A 190 -1.33 4.54 2.99
N ARG A 191 -0.90 5.83 2.98
CA ARG A 191 -1.57 6.91 3.72
C ARG A 191 -2.79 7.46 3.01
N ASP A 192 -2.65 7.77 1.71
CA ASP A 192 -3.63 8.61 0.99
C ASP A 192 -4.61 7.76 0.18
N TYR A 193 -4.29 6.47 -0.08
CA TYR A 193 -5.14 5.54 -0.83
C TYR A 193 -5.61 4.36 0.02
N GLU A 194 -4.73 3.61 0.66
CA GLU A 194 -5.12 2.41 1.40
C GLU A 194 -5.80 2.72 2.74
N ALA A 195 -5.32 3.73 3.48
CA ALA A 195 -5.92 4.11 4.76
C ALA A 195 -7.37 4.60 4.61
N PRO A 196 -7.77 5.44 3.64
CA PRO A 196 -9.16 5.79 3.37
C PRO A 196 -10.03 4.57 3.05
N ILE A 197 -9.54 3.62 2.24
CA ILE A 197 -10.25 2.38 1.92
C ILE A 197 -10.51 1.59 3.21
N LEU A 198 -9.47 1.39 4.02
CA LEU A 198 -9.60 0.68 5.28
C LEU A 198 -10.55 1.39 6.26
N ALA A 199 -10.41 2.70 6.42
CA ALA A 199 -11.29 3.49 7.29
C ALA A 199 -12.77 3.36 6.90
N HIS A 200 -13.05 3.38 5.60
CA HIS A 200 -14.42 3.20 5.09
C HIS A 200 -14.97 1.80 5.40
N ILE A 201 -14.18 0.75 5.18
CA ILE A 201 -14.56 -0.63 5.49
C ILE A 201 -14.81 -0.78 6.99
N LEU A 202 -13.95 -0.22 7.84
CA LEU A 202 -14.03 -0.34 9.29
C LEU A 202 -15.28 0.36 9.89
N ARG A 203 -15.77 1.41 9.25
CA ARG A 203 -17.04 2.03 9.65
C ARG A 203 -18.25 1.09 9.52
N ASN A 204 -18.20 0.20 8.52
CA ASN A 204 -19.34 -0.62 8.12
C ASN A 204 -19.22 -2.10 8.54
N LEU A 205 -18.01 -2.59 8.87
CA LEU A 205 -17.77 -3.99 9.21
C LEU A 205 -17.22 -4.17 10.62
N SER A 206 -17.72 -5.20 11.34
CA SER A 206 -17.06 -5.64 12.57
C SER A 206 -15.70 -6.30 12.26
N ARG A 207 -14.78 -6.34 13.26
CA ARG A 207 -13.48 -7.02 13.14
C ARG A 207 -13.61 -8.46 12.64
N LYS A 208 -14.57 -9.21 13.18
CA LYS A 208 -14.82 -10.60 12.78
C LYS A 208 -15.15 -10.68 11.29
N LYS A 209 -16.12 -9.89 10.83
CA LYS A 209 -16.52 -9.84 9.42
C LYS A 209 -15.37 -9.41 8.50
N LEU A 210 -14.52 -8.44 8.93
CA LEU A 210 -13.34 -8.01 8.20
C LEU A 210 -12.36 -9.16 8.01
N LEU A 211 -11.98 -9.86 9.09
CA LEU A 211 -11.04 -10.98 9.03
C LEU A 211 -11.61 -12.16 8.22
N ASP A 212 -12.91 -12.44 8.32
CA ASP A 212 -13.57 -13.48 7.54
C ASP A 212 -13.64 -13.10 6.05
N ALA A 213 -13.88 -11.83 5.72
CA ALA A 213 -13.92 -11.33 4.34
C ALA A 213 -12.57 -11.45 3.62
N SER A 214 -11.47 -11.47 4.35
CA SER A 214 -10.10 -11.44 3.80
C SER A 214 -9.43 -12.82 3.67
N ARG A 215 -10.09 -13.87 4.14
CA ARG A 215 -9.49 -15.22 4.21
C ARG A 215 -9.38 -15.95 2.86
N TYR A 216 -9.80 -15.35 1.72
CA TYR A 216 -9.73 -16.05 0.40
C TYR A 216 -9.39 -15.12 -0.75
#